data_61e395840b1bb3bc46f45d1d9116a9fd
#
_entry.id   61e395840b1bb3bc46f45d1d9116a9fd
#
_cell.length_a   1.000
_cell.length_b   1.000
_cell.length_c   1.000
_cell.angle_alpha   90.00
_cell.angle_beta   90.00
_cell.angle_gamma   90.00
#
_symmetry.space_group_name_H-M   'P 1'
#
loop_
_entity.id
_entity.type
_entity.pdbx_description
1 polymer ?
#
loop_
_entity_poly.entity_id
_entity_poly.type
_entity_poly.pdbx_seq_one_letter_code
_entity_poly.pdbx_strand_id
1 'polypeptide(L)'
;MRRLLLSGLVLAAAYATVASAQNPPAAPAGGIKRSDLAGTWEVKTDSGVASVIRVSANGKRWTLSFAGRKPIALRVLASGGDSVVLQAGRFPSVLRPGQTVTRLREVGHFNGESVTGTYEAHYAKGGVLNGTFSGTRRTK
;
A
#
# COMPACT_ATOMS: atom_id res chain seq x y z
N MET A 1 21.84 -77.29 29.12
CA MET A 1 22.32 -75.90 29.25
C MET A 1 21.43 -74.95 28.47
N ARG A 2 20.61 -74.17 29.14
CA ARG A 2 19.67 -73.28 28.55
C ARG A 2 20.26 -71.86 28.51
N ARG A 3 20.38 -71.25 27.32
CA ARG A 3 20.75 -69.87 27.19
C ARG A 3 19.49 -69.12 26.85
N LEU A 4 19.06 -68.27 27.74
CA LEU A 4 18.00 -67.25 27.53
C LEU A 4 18.62 -66.06 26.80
N LEU A 5 18.09 -65.77 25.62
CA LEU A 5 18.37 -64.53 24.92
C LEU A 5 17.25 -63.52 25.28
N LEU A 6 17.62 -62.52 26.02
CA LEU A 6 16.75 -61.36 26.23
C LEU A 6 16.85 -60.46 25.01
N SER A 7 15.74 -60.36 24.27
CA SER A 7 15.56 -59.37 23.21
C SER A 7 15.10 -58.05 23.84
N GLY A 8 15.99 -57.07 23.84
CA GLY A 8 15.67 -55.72 24.23
C GLY A 8 14.84 -54.99 23.13
N LEU A 9 13.62 -54.65 23.47
CA LEU A 9 12.77 -53.84 22.62
C LEU A 9 13.13 -52.35 22.84
N VAL A 10 13.78 -51.70 21.86
CA VAL A 10 14.04 -50.29 21.89
C VAL A 10 12.80 -49.58 21.31
N LEU A 11 12.03 -48.94 22.18
CA LEU A 11 10.94 -48.07 21.80
C LEU A 11 11.54 -46.72 21.36
N ALA A 12 11.61 -46.45 20.06
CA ALA A 12 11.94 -45.14 19.56
C ALA A 12 10.68 -44.25 19.66
N ALA A 13 10.64 -43.37 20.63
CA ALA A 13 9.63 -42.34 20.73
C ALA A 13 9.92 -41.25 19.68
N ALA A 14 9.17 -41.25 18.61
CA ALA A 14 9.17 -40.16 17.63
C ALA A 14 8.46 -38.94 18.22
N TYR A 15 9.21 -37.94 18.63
CA TYR A 15 8.65 -36.63 18.99
C TYR A 15 8.26 -35.91 17.69
N ALA A 16 6.98 -35.93 17.35
CA ALA A 16 6.44 -35.05 16.35
C ALA A 16 6.45 -33.63 16.91
N THR A 17 7.41 -32.82 16.49
CA THR A 17 7.38 -31.38 16.73
C THR A 17 6.28 -30.81 15.88
N VAL A 18 5.14 -30.53 16.49
CA VAL A 18 4.08 -29.73 15.88
C VAL A 18 4.64 -28.31 15.76
N ALA A 19 5.09 -27.93 14.56
CA ALA A 19 5.38 -26.54 14.25
C ALA A 19 4.05 -25.77 14.38
N SER A 20 3.91 -25.05 15.48
CA SER A 20 2.82 -24.07 15.61
C SER A 20 3.01 -23.04 14.51
N ALA A 21 2.19 -23.10 13.48
CA ALA A 21 2.09 -22.01 12.52
C ALA A 21 1.68 -20.76 13.32
N GLN A 22 2.64 -19.87 13.56
CA GLN A 22 2.34 -18.56 14.10
C GLN A 22 1.51 -17.85 13.05
N ASN A 23 0.22 -17.68 13.30
CA ASN A 23 -0.58 -16.75 12.52
C ASN A 23 0.13 -15.39 12.56
N PRO A 24 0.31 -14.72 11.42
CA PRO A 24 0.83 -13.37 11.43
C PRO A 24 -0.04 -12.56 12.40
N PRO A 25 0.57 -11.64 13.19
CA PRO A 25 -0.19 -10.83 14.11
C PRO A 25 -1.36 -10.21 13.35
N ALA A 26 -2.57 -10.42 13.84
CA ALA A 26 -3.76 -9.81 13.28
C ALA A 26 -3.50 -8.30 13.20
N ALA A 27 -3.71 -7.70 12.02
CA ALA A 27 -3.70 -6.25 11.89
C ALA A 27 -4.59 -5.69 13.00
N PRO A 28 -4.17 -4.62 13.72
CA PRO A 28 -4.96 -4.09 14.81
C PRO A 28 -6.38 -3.88 14.32
N ALA A 29 -7.35 -4.43 15.07
CA ALA A 29 -8.77 -4.26 14.81
C ALA A 29 -9.06 -2.75 14.87
N GLY A 30 -9.33 -2.12 13.73
CA GLY A 30 -9.45 -0.68 13.60
C GLY A 30 -8.46 -0.18 12.56
N GLY A 31 -8.71 -0.52 11.29
CA GLY A 31 -7.97 0.08 10.18
C GLY A 31 -8.08 1.59 10.20
N ILE A 32 -7.12 2.27 9.59
CA ILE A 32 -7.08 3.71 9.43
C ILE A 32 -8.45 4.23 8.96
N LYS A 33 -9.03 5.15 9.71
CA LYS A 33 -10.23 5.87 9.28
C LYS A 33 -9.80 6.92 8.25
N ARG A 34 -10.54 7.02 7.16
CA ARG A 34 -10.23 8.00 6.11
C ARG A 34 -10.21 9.44 6.63
N SER A 35 -11.03 9.75 7.63
CA SER A 35 -11.03 11.06 8.31
C SER A 35 -9.72 11.35 9.06
N ASP A 36 -9.02 10.32 9.52
CA ASP A 36 -7.72 10.49 10.19
C ASP A 36 -6.62 10.94 9.22
N LEU A 37 -6.87 10.75 7.92
CA LEU A 37 -5.98 11.18 6.84
C LEU A 37 -6.31 12.56 6.29
N ALA A 38 -7.31 13.26 6.86
CA ALA A 38 -7.71 14.59 6.43
C ALA A 38 -6.53 15.56 6.46
N GLY A 39 -6.45 16.43 5.46
CA GLY A 39 -5.41 17.45 5.35
C GLY A 39 -4.71 17.43 4.00
N THR A 40 -3.53 18.02 3.99
CA THR A 40 -2.71 18.20 2.78
C THR A 40 -1.44 17.36 2.92
N TRP A 41 -1.20 16.49 1.95
CA TRP A 41 -0.04 15.62 1.88
C TRP A 41 0.85 16.06 0.73
N GLU A 42 2.10 16.38 1.02
CA GLU A 42 3.13 16.68 0.02
C GLU A 42 3.85 15.40 -0.34
N VAL A 43 3.78 15.01 -1.60
CA VAL A 43 4.23 13.72 -2.09
C VAL A 43 5.21 13.91 -3.24
N LYS A 44 6.22 13.07 -3.28
CA LYS A 44 7.21 13.06 -4.36
C LYS A 44 7.43 11.63 -4.85
N THR A 45 7.45 11.46 -6.17
CA THR A 45 7.75 10.18 -6.80
C THR A 45 9.26 9.91 -6.82
N ASP A 46 9.64 8.65 -7.03
CA ASP A 46 11.02 8.23 -7.25
C ASP A 46 11.68 8.91 -8.45
N SER A 47 10.88 9.29 -9.46
CA SER A 47 11.32 10.10 -10.62
C SER A 47 11.43 11.60 -10.33
N GLY A 48 11.14 12.06 -9.12
CA GLY A 48 11.29 13.44 -8.68
C GLY A 48 10.10 14.35 -8.94
N VAL A 49 8.95 13.82 -9.38
CA VAL A 49 7.73 14.62 -9.57
C VAL A 49 7.06 14.89 -8.24
N ALA A 50 6.91 16.17 -7.92
CA ALA A 50 6.17 16.61 -6.73
C ALA A 50 4.68 16.74 -7.05
N SER A 51 3.85 16.33 -6.08
CA SER A 51 2.40 16.47 -6.14
C SER A 51 1.83 16.71 -4.74
N VAL A 52 0.57 17.08 -4.70
CA VAL A 52 -0.16 17.33 -3.45
C VAL A 52 -1.44 16.52 -3.45
N ILE A 53 -1.62 15.68 -2.45
CA ILE A 53 -2.89 15.01 -2.19
C ILE A 53 -3.62 15.78 -1.10
N ARG A 54 -4.88 16.12 -1.35
CA ARG A 54 -5.75 16.74 -0.36
C ARG A 54 -6.90 15.80 -0.01
N VAL A 55 -7.13 15.67 1.28
CA VAL A 55 -8.20 14.85 1.84
C VAL A 55 -9.12 15.75 2.65
N SER A 56 -10.42 15.73 2.34
CA SER A 56 -11.42 16.51 3.08
C SER A 56 -11.53 16.07 4.54
N ALA A 57 -12.04 16.94 5.40
CA ALA A 57 -12.17 16.70 6.83
C ALA A 57 -12.91 15.39 7.18
N ASN A 58 -13.91 15.01 6.37
CA ASN A 58 -14.66 13.76 6.53
C ASN A 58 -14.02 12.54 5.83
N GLY A 59 -12.86 12.72 5.18
CA GLY A 59 -12.15 11.66 4.47
C GLY A 59 -12.83 11.15 3.18
N LYS A 60 -13.88 11.81 2.70
CA LYS A 60 -14.66 11.35 1.53
C LYS A 60 -14.14 11.87 0.19
N ARG A 61 -13.58 13.09 0.18
CA ARG A 61 -13.09 13.73 -1.04
C ARG A 61 -11.56 13.74 -1.04
N TRP A 62 -11.01 13.16 -2.08
CA TRP A 62 -9.57 13.09 -2.32
C TRP A 62 -9.25 13.74 -3.66
N THR A 63 -8.21 14.54 -3.72
CA THR A 63 -7.71 15.15 -4.95
C THR A 63 -6.21 15.08 -5.04
N LEU A 64 -5.70 14.93 -6.27
CA LEU A 64 -4.29 14.98 -6.63
C LEU A 64 -4.03 16.24 -7.43
N SER A 65 -3.03 17.00 -7.07
CA SER A 65 -2.65 18.23 -7.77
C SER A 65 -1.17 18.22 -8.12
N PHE A 66 -0.88 18.55 -9.37
CA PHE A 66 0.47 18.86 -9.83
C PHE A 66 0.63 20.37 -9.99
N ALA A 67 1.86 20.88 -9.86
CA ALA A 67 2.14 22.30 -10.01
C ALA A 67 1.62 22.86 -11.35
N GLY A 68 0.87 23.96 -11.29
CA GLY A 68 0.32 24.65 -12.47
C GLY A 68 -0.81 23.91 -13.19
N ARG A 69 -1.37 22.83 -12.58
CA ARG A 69 -2.45 22.05 -13.18
C ARG A 69 -3.70 22.03 -12.32
N LYS A 70 -4.85 21.78 -12.94
CA LYS A 70 -6.11 21.59 -12.23
C LYS A 70 -6.06 20.33 -11.37
N PRO A 71 -6.68 20.34 -10.17
CA PRO A 71 -6.81 19.16 -9.34
C PRO A 71 -7.54 18.02 -10.06
N ILE A 72 -7.07 16.81 -9.82
CA ILE A 72 -7.62 15.56 -10.35
C ILE A 72 -8.34 14.86 -9.22
N ALA A 73 -9.58 14.45 -9.44
CA ALA A 73 -10.32 13.68 -8.45
C ALA A 73 -9.71 12.28 -8.29
N LEU A 74 -9.47 11.87 -7.05
CA LEU A 74 -9.09 10.52 -6.68
C LEU A 74 -10.28 9.79 -6.07
N ARG A 75 -10.52 8.58 -6.53
CA ARG A 75 -11.51 7.68 -5.95
C ARG A 75 -10.82 6.66 -5.04
N VAL A 76 -11.31 6.51 -3.83
CA VAL A 76 -10.87 5.46 -2.92
C VAL A 76 -11.54 4.15 -3.33
N LEU A 77 -10.74 3.17 -3.76
CA LEU A 77 -11.23 1.85 -4.14
C LEU A 77 -11.32 0.90 -2.95
N ALA A 78 -10.35 1.00 -2.05
CA ALA A 78 -10.28 0.17 -0.85
C ALA A 78 -9.48 0.90 0.24
N SER A 79 -9.74 0.57 1.48
CA SER A 79 -8.94 0.99 2.62
C SER A 79 -8.99 -0.07 3.71
N GLY A 80 -7.87 -0.31 4.37
CA GLY A 80 -7.78 -1.29 5.45
C GLY A 80 -6.37 -1.31 6.04
N GLY A 81 -6.25 -1.60 7.33
CA GLY A 81 -4.97 -1.51 8.02
C GLY A 81 -4.41 -0.09 7.93
N ASP A 82 -3.20 0.03 7.41
CA ASP A 82 -2.51 1.30 7.12
C ASP A 82 -2.65 1.75 5.66
N SER A 83 -3.37 1.00 4.82
CA SER A 83 -3.34 1.13 3.36
C SER A 83 -4.60 1.77 2.80
N VAL A 84 -4.42 2.60 1.78
CA VAL A 84 -5.50 3.14 0.96
C VAL A 84 -5.16 2.93 -0.52
N VAL A 85 -6.10 2.39 -1.27
CA VAL A 85 -6.00 2.22 -2.72
C VAL A 85 -6.80 3.33 -3.40
N LEU A 86 -6.11 4.11 -4.21
CA LEU A 86 -6.65 5.28 -4.92
C LEU A 86 -6.63 5.04 -6.44
N GLN A 87 -7.58 5.65 -7.13
CA GLN A 87 -7.62 5.65 -8.59
C GLN A 87 -8.03 7.02 -9.12
N ALA A 88 -7.30 7.48 -10.14
CA ALA A 88 -7.70 8.60 -10.97
C ALA A 88 -8.06 8.15 -12.39
N GLY A 89 -8.95 8.89 -13.03
CA GLY A 89 -9.29 8.72 -14.44
C GLY A 89 -8.34 9.48 -15.35
N ARG A 90 -8.83 9.84 -16.52
CA ARG A 90 -8.04 10.47 -17.60
C ARG A 90 -7.49 11.85 -17.21
N PHE A 91 -6.21 12.04 -17.44
CA PHE A 91 -5.56 13.36 -17.33
C PHE A 91 -4.26 13.40 -18.16
N PRO A 92 -3.79 14.61 -18.57
CA PRO A 92 -2.51 14.76 -19.24
C PRO A 92 -1.35 14.34 -18.34
N SER A 93 -0.45 13.49 -18.84
CA SER A 93 0.68 13.01 -18.06
C SER A 93 1.66 14.13 -17.70
N VAL A 94 2.21 14.07 -16.50
CA VAL A 94 3.34 14.90 -16.06
C VAL A 94 4.66 14.22 -16.43
N LEU A 95 4.73 12.91 -16.26
CA LEU A 95 5.95 12.12 -16.49
C LEU A 95 6.24 11.89 -17.97
N ARG A 96 5.21 11.86 -18.82
CA ARG A 96 5.30 11.70 -20.27
C ARG A 96 4.52 12.82 -20.95
N PRO A 97 5.13 14.01 -21.15
CA PRO A 97 4.46 15.12 -21.79
C PRO A 97 3.87 14.75 -23.15
N GLY A 98 2.67 15.25 -23.44
CA GLY A 98 1.94 14.94 -24.67
C GLY A 98 1.19 13.61 -24.68
N GLN A 99 1.35 12.79 -23.64
CA GLN A 99 0.58 11.56 -23.47
C GLN A 99 -0.55 11.73 -22.43
N THR A 100 -1.57 10.91 -22.55
CA THR A 100 -2.70 10.89 -21.62
C THR A 100 -2.63 9.64 -20.74
N VAL A 101 -2.68 9.83 -19.43
CA VAL A 101 -2.93 8.77 -18.47
C VAL A 101 -4.41 8.42 -18.52
N THR A 102 -4.73 7.19 -18.80
CA THR A 102 -6.12 6.69 -18.81
C THR A 102 -6.58 6.20 -17.46
N ARG A 103 -5.64 5.67 -16.67
CA ARG A 103 -5.86 5.21 -15.31
C ARG A 103 -4.57 5.34 -14.51
N LEU A 104 -4.65 5.99 -13.38
CA LEU A 104 -3.63 5.99 -12.34
C LEU A 104 -4.18 5.19 -11.16
N ARG A 105 -3.43 4.21 -10.68
CA ARG A 105 -3.71 3.49 -9.46
C ARG A 105 -2.56 3.72 -8.48
N GLU A 106 -2.90 4.08 -7.27
CA GLU A 106 -1.94 4.30 -6.19
C GLU A 106 -2.30 3.42 -4.98
N VAL A 107 -1.29 2.89 -4.32
CA VAL A 107 -1.44 2.21 -3.04
C VAL A 107 -0.56 2.95 -2.04
N GLY A 108 -1.18 3.64 -1.10
CA GLY A 108 -0.49 4.40 -0.05
C GLY A 108 -0.54 3.67 1.28
N HIS A 109 0.57 3.62 1.96
CA HIS A 109 0.72 3.15 3.33
C HIS A 109 1.00 4.34 4.23
N PHE A 110 0.12 4.58 5.18
CA PHE A 110 0.16 5.74 6.06
C PHE A 110 0.67 5.36 7.46
N ASN A 111 1.61 6.13 7.96
CA ASN A 111 2.14 5.98 9.30
C ASN A 111 2.28 7.37 9.95
N GLY A 112 1.30 7.75 10.76
CA GLY A 112 1.24 9.09 11.36
C GLY A 112 1.19 10.18 10.29
N GLU A 113 2.21 11.02 10.27
CA GLU A 113 2.35 12.14 9.33
C GLU A 113 3.10 11.77 8.03
N SER A 114 3.41 10.49 7.83
CA SER A 114 4.16 10.00 6.67
C SER A 114 3.30 9.09 5.81
N VAL A 115 3.58 9.09 4.51
CA VAL A 115 3.02 8.14 3.54
C VAL A 115 4.12 7.63 2.62
N THR A 116 4.08 6.35 2.32
CA THR A 116 4.89 5.71 1.28
C THR A 116 3.98 4.84 0.43
N GLY A 117 4.34 4.60 -0.81
CA GLY A 117 3.49 3.77 -1.65
C GLY A 117 4.05 3.51 -3.03
N THR A 118 3.20 2.92 -3.84
CA THR A 118 3.46 2.59 -5.24
C THR A 118 2.39 3.19 -6.13
N TYR A 119 2.74 3.46 -7.38
CA TYR A 119 1.78 3.88 -8.39
C TYR A 119 1.96 3.10 -9.69
N GLU A 120 0.86 2.96 -10.41
CA GLU A 120 0.79 2.36 -11.74
C GLU A 120 -0.03 3.28 -12.64
N ALA A 121 0.59 3.81 -13.69
CA ALA A 121 -0.06 4.68 -14.67
C ALA A 121 -0.18 3.97 -16.02
N HIS A 122 -1.41 3.85 -16.52
CA HIS A 122 -1.73 3.32 -17.84
C HIS A 122 -1.92 4.47 -18.83
N TYR A 123 -1.38 4.34 -20.02
CA TYR A 123 -1.40 5.37 -21.06
C TYR A 123 -2.32 5.04 -22.22
N ALA A 124 -2.94 6.07 -22.81
CA ALA A 124 -3.87 5.90 -23.92
C ALA A 124 -3.22 5.30 -25.17
N LYS A 125 -1.94 5.60 -25.41
CA LYS A 125 -1.15 5.03 -26.53
C LYS A 125 -0.53 3.67 -26.21
N GLY A 126 -0.91 3.07 -25.07
CA GLY A 126 -0.34 1.85 -24.56
C GLY A 126 0.85 2.08 -23.63
N GLY A 127 1.21 1.03 -22.92
CA GLY A 127 2.28 1.06 -21.93
C GLY A 127 1.79 1.38 -20.53
N VAL A 128 2.60 0.94 -19.57
CA VAL A 128 2.39 1.10 -18.14
C VAL A 128 3.66 1.66 -17.53
N LEU A 129 3.54 2.65 -16.68
CA LEU A 129 4.63 3.18 -15.88
C LEU A 129 4.36 2.86 -14.42
N ASN A 130 5.30 2.20 -13.77
CA ASN A 130 5.27 1.90 -12.35
C ASN A 130 6.34 2.70 -11.63
N GLY A 131 6.06 3.05 -10.38
CA GLY A 131 7.03 3.70 -9.53
C GLY A 131 6.60 3.71 -8.08
N THR A 132 7.40 4.38 -7.26
CA THR A 132 7.15 4.57 -5.84
C THR A 132 6.98 6.05 -5.53
N PHE A 133 6.35 6.34 -4.41
CA PHE A 133 6.25 7.69 -3.88
C PHE A 133 6.39 7.70 -2.36
N SER A 134 6.78 8.84 -1.84
CA SER A 134 6.81 9.11 -0.41
C SER A 134 6.38 10.55 -0.15
N GLY A 135 5.89 10.80 1.05
CA GLY A 135 5.46 12.14 1.40
C GLY A 135 5.16 12.32 2.87
N THR A 136 4.81 13.54 3.21
CA THR A 136 4.44 13.93 4.58
C THR A 136 3.20 14.80 4.58
N ARG A 137 2.46 14.76 5.67
CA ARG A 137 1.36 15.70 5.92
C ARG A 137 1.93 17.07 6.23
N ARG A 138 1.38 18.10 5.59
CA ARG A 138 1.71 19.49 5.92
C ARG A 138 1.13 19.81 7.29
N THR A 139 1.98 20.21 8.21
CA THR A 139 1.57 20.82 9.48
C THR A 139 1.02 22.22 9.21
N LYS A 140 -0.04 22.59 9.92
CA LYS A 140 -0.60 23.94 9.85
C LYS A 140 0.35 24.96 10.46
#